data_4bcc19cd95e1b555ff8da4d05638bc50
#
_entry.id   4bcc19cd95e1b555ff8da4d05638bc50
#
_cell.length_a   1.000
_cell.length_b   1.000
_cell.length_c   1.000
_cell.angle_alpha   90.00
_cell.angle_beta   90.00
_cell.angle_gamma   90.00
#
_symmetry.space_group_name_H-M   'P 1'
#
loop_
_entity.id
_entity.type
_entity.pdbx_description
1 polymer ?
#
loop_
_entity_poly.entity_id
_entity_poly.type
_entity_poly.pdbx_seq_one_letter_code
_entity_poly.pdbx_strand_id
1 'polypeptide(L)'
;MTNLFNYIDRPSPIHRLTGASKLLFLVLWTLAAMTSFYTPLLIAMTVISVVLFRTARLKLKDVSFMLGIMGVYILLNNVLIFLFSPLHGTNLYGSKTVLFSIAGPYCLTAEQLFYHFNVILKNACTIPIVLLFVCTTNPSEFAASLNRIGVSYRISYAVALALRYIPDIQREYRDISQAQQARGTEMSRKTSFINRLKAASTILIPLILSSMERIETISNAMELRGFGKKAKRTWYSSRFFSKADILCMVSAALLLVLSLTLTFLNGGRYFNPFH
;
A
#
# COMPACT_ATOMS: atom_id res chain seq x y z
N MET A 1 -13.26 8.00 -15.02
CA MET A 1 -11.96 7.82 -14.35
C MET A 1 -12.19 6.98 -13.11
N THR A 2 -11.58 5.81 -13.04
CA THR A 2 -11.67 4.91 -11.89
C THR A 2 -11.05 5.61 -10.68
N ASN A 3 -11.86 5.83 -9.64
CA ASN A 3 -11.36 6.37 -8.37
C ASN A 3 -10.39 5.35 -7.79
N LEU A 4 -9.09 5.62 -7.87
CA LEU A 4 -7.99 4.75 -7.45
C LEU A 4 -8.02 4.35 -5.96
N PHE A 5 -8.80 5.07 -5.13
CA PHE A 5 -8.92 4.86 -3.69
C PHE A 5 -10.39 4.81 -3.27
N ASN A 6 -11.21 4.00 -3.93
CA ASN A 6 -12.61 3.86 -3.53
C ASN A 6 -12.73 2.83 -2.40
N TYR A 7 -13.09 3.34 -1.22
CA TYR A 7 -13.70 2.51 -0.18
C TYR A 7 -14.93 1.82 -0.78
N ILE A 8 -14.96 0.50 -0.73
CA ILE A 8 -16.07 -0.31 -1.24
C ILE A 8 -16.83 -0.84 -0.05
N ASP A 9 -18.00 -0.24 0.23
CA ASP A 9 -18.84 -0.71 1.32
C ASP A 9 -19.54 -2.03 0.92
N ARG A 10 -19.17 -3.12 1.60
CA ARG A 10 -19.79 -4.44 1.41
C ARG A 10 -19.96 -5.15 2.75
N PRO A 11 -21.07 -5.86 2.95
CA PRO A 11 -21.29 -6.63 4.18
C PRO A 11 -20.36 -7.85 4.21
N SER A 12 -19.17 -7.69 4.80
CA SER A 12 -18.25 -8.79 5.06
C SER A 12 -17.70 -8.73 6.49
N PRO A 13 -17.24 -9.87 7.06
CA PRO A 13 -16.66 -9.90 8.38
C PRO A 13 -15.48 -8.94 8.53
N ILE A 14 -14.70 -8.77 7.45
CA ILE A 14 -13.51 -7.91 7.43
C ILE A 14 -13.86 -6.43 7.48
N HIS A 15 -14.97 -6.02 6.85
CA HIS A 15 -15.44 -4.62 6.92
C HIS A 15 -15.89 -4.22 8.34
N ARG A 16 -16.31 -5.19 9.19
CA ARG A 16 -16.70 -4.94 10.56
C ARG A 16 -15.53 -4.67 11.51
N LEU A 17 -14.31 -5.08 11.12
CA LEU A 17 -13.10 -4.83 11.90
C LEU A 17 -12.78 -3.33 11.94
N THR A 18 -12.22 -2.87 13.08
CA THR A 18 -11.79 -1.48 13.23
C THR A 18 -10.60 -1.17 12.31
N GLY A 19 -10.51 0.05 11.80
CA GLY A 19 -9.38 0.46 10.98
C GLY A 19 -8.03 0.28 11.67
N ALA A 20 -7.98 0.42 13.01
CA ALA A 20 -6.76 0.24 13.79
C ALA A 20 -6.27 -1.22 13.78
N SER A 21 -7.18 -2.20 13.92
CA SER A 21 -6.81 -3.62 13.86
C SER A 21 -6.35 -4.01 12.46
N LYS A 22 -7.02 -3.52 11.41
CA LYS A 22 -6.61 -3.74 10.01
C LYS A 22 -5.23 -3.14 9.71
N LEU A 23 -4.96 -1.92 10.20
CA LEU A 23 -3.68 -1.27 10.00
C LEU A 23 -2.55 -2.02 10.73
N LEU A 24 -2.77 -2.39 11.99
CA LEU A 24 -1.79 -3.15 12.76
C LEU A 24 -1.54 -4.52 12.12
N PHE A 25 -2.61 -5.22 11.66
CA PHE A 25 -2.50 -6.47 10.93
C PHE A 25 -1.65 -6.30 9.67
N LEU A 26 -1.91 -5.27 8.85
CA LEU A 26 -1.13 -4.97 7.64
C LEU A 26 0.36 -4.77 7.97
N VAL A 27 0.66 -3.96 9.00
CA VAL A 27 2.06 -3.66 9.38
C VAL A 27 2.76 -4.92 9.86
N LEU A 28 2.18 -5.67 10.80
CA LEU A 28 2.78 -6.89 11.34
C LEU A 28 2.93 -7.98 10.28
N TRP A 29 1.93 -8.14 9.39
CA TRP A 29 1.98 -9.06 8.25
C TRP A 29 3.12 -8.73 7.30
N THR A 30 3.24 -7.44 6.93
CA THR A 30 4.31 -6.99 6.02
C THR A 30 5.68 -7.18 6.66
N LEU A 31 5.83 -6.87 7.94
CA LEU A 31 7.07 -7.12 8.67
C LEU A 31 7.42 -8.62 8.69
N ALA A 32 6.46 -9.49 8.98
CA ALA A 32 6.66 -10.94 8.94
C ALA A 32 7.09 -11.45 7.56
N ALA A 33 6.46 -10.94 6.49
CA ALA A 33 6.82 -11.29 5.12
C ALA A 33 8.20 -10.78 4.71
N MET A 34 8.60 -9.58 5.20
CA MET A 34 9.89 -8.98 4.84
C MET A 34 11.07 -9.57 5.61
N THR A 35 10.86 -10.01 6.84
CA THR A 35 11.94 -10.55 7.69
C THR A 35 12.39 -11.93 7.29
N SER A 36 11.50 -12.82 6.82
CA SER A 36 11.81 -14.22 6.52
C SER A 36 11.83 -14.53 5.02
N PHE A 37 12.74 -15.42 4.62
CA PHE A 37 12.75 -16.10 3.32
C PHE A 37 12.51 -17.62 3.49
N TYR A 38 11.78 -17.99 4.54
CA TYR A 38 11.38 -19.38 4.76
C TYR A 38 10.21 -19.71 3.82
N THR A 39 10.50 -20.42 2.72
CA THR A 39 9.55 -20.69 1.64
C THR A 39 8.22 -21.31 2.10
N PRO A 40 8.20 -22.33 3.00
CA PRO A 40 6.94 -22.91 3.47
C PRO A 40 6.05 -21.89 4.19
N LEU A 41 6.63 -21.00 4.99
CA LEU A 41 5.90 -19.92 5.66
C LEU A 41 5.31 -18.95 4.65
N LEU A 42 6.09 -18.54 3.65
CA LEU A 42 5.62 -17.63 2.59
C LEU A 42 4.47 -18.24 1.79
N ILE A 43 4.52 -19.55 1.50
CA ILE A 43 3.42 -20.25 0.84
C ILE A 43 2.16 -20.24 1.74
N ALA A 44 2.30 -20.56 3.02
CA ALA A 44 1.18 -20.54 3.96
C ALA A 44 0.57 -19.11 4.05
N MET A 45 1.41 -18.07 4.16
CA MET A 45 0.97 -16.67 4.16
C MET A 45 0.26 -16.32 2.86
N THR A 46 0.76 -16.76 1.71
CA THR A 46 0.11 -16.51 0.41
C THR A 46 -1.28 -17.14 0.36
N VAL A 47 -1.43 -18.39 0.78
CA VAL A 47 -2.73 -19.06 0.85
C VAL A 47 -3.69 -18.31 1.77
N ILE A 48 -3.24 -17.97 2.98
CA ILE A 48 -4.06 -17.21 3.95
C ILE A 48 -4.46 -15.84 3.37
N SER A 49 -3.55 -15.11 2.72
CA SER A 49 -3.84 -13.80 2.14
C SER A 49 -4.91 -13.87 1.05
N VAL A 50 -4.86 -14.91 0.19
CA VAL A 50 -5.87 -15.16 -0.85
C VAL A 50 -7.22 -15.53 -0.23
N VAL A 51 -7.25 -16.35 0.82
CA VAL A 51 -8.47 -16.69 1.55
C VAL A 51 -9.10 -15.45 2.18
N LEU A 52 -8.29 -14.62 2.87
CA LEU A 52 -8.75 -13.36 3.44
C LEU A 52 -9.30 -12.41 2.36
N PHE A 53 -8.63 -12.32 1.23
CA PHE A 53 -9.11 -11.51 0.11
C PHE A 53 -10.47 -11.98 -0.41
N ARG A 54 -10.68 -13.29 -0.54
CA ARG A 54 -11.97 -13.86 -0.94
C ARG A 54 -13.06 -13.64 0.10
N THR A 55 -12.77 -13.76 1.39
CA THR A 55 -13.74 -13.50 2.47
C THR A 55 -14.16 -12.04 2.55
N ALA A 56 -13.34 -11.10 2.07
CA ALA A 56 -13.71 -9.70 1.93
C ALA A 56 -14.77 -9.44 0.85
N ARG A 57 -15.11 -10.44 0.02
CA ARG A 57 -16.08 -10.36 -1.09
C ARG A 57 -15.78 -9.24 -2.10
N LEU A 58 -14.49 -8.91 -2.27
CA LEU A 58 -14.05 -7.97 -3.29
C LEU A 58 -14.12 -8.64 -4.67
N LYS A 59 -14.68 -7.95 -5.66
CA LYS A 59 -14.69 -8.44 -7.04
C LYS A 59 -13.32 -8.16 -7.66
N LEU A 60 -12.75 -9.15 -8.33
CA LEU A 60 -11.48 -9.00 -9.05
C LEU A 60 -11.51 -7.85 -10.06
N LYS A 61 -12.67 -7.55 -10.65
CA LYS A 61 -12.85 -6.40 -11.55
C LYS A 61 -12.62 -5.06 -10.88
N ASP A 62 -12.96 -4.92 -9.59
CA ASP A 62 -12.82 -3.66 -8.84
C ASP A 62 -11.34 -3.33 -8.55
N VAL A 63 -10.49 -4.36 -8.49
CA VAL A 63 -9.05 -4.27 -8.18
C VAL A 63 -8.14 -4.64 -9.34
N SER A 64 -8.71 -5.02 -10.51
CA SER A 64 -7.96 -5.51 -11.67
C SER A 64 -6.89 -4.54 -12.15
N PHE A 65 -7.18 -3.24 -12.15
CA PHE A 65 -6.22 -2.21 -12.52
C PHE A 65 -5.03 -2.16 -11.55
N MET A 66 -5.28 -2.23 -10.23
CA MET A 66 -4.22 -2.26 -9.22
C MET A 66 -3.40 -3.54 -9.32
N LEU A 67 -4.07 -4.70 -9.50
CA LEU A 67 -3.39 -5.98 -9.73
C LEU A 67 -2.52 -5.95 -10.98
N GLY A 68 -2.98 -5.30 -12.05
CA GLY A 68 -2.20 -5.10 -13.27
C GLY A 68 -0.92 -4.32 -13.03
N ILE A 69 -1.01 -3.18 -12.34
CA ILE A 69 0.18 -2.37 -11.98
C ILE A 69 1.14 -3.18 -11.10
N MET A 70 0.62 -3.91 -10.11
CA MET A 70 1.43 -4.74 -9.23
C MET A 70 2.07 -5.92 -9.97
N GLY A 71 1.38 -6.51 -10.95
CA GLY A 71 1.94 -7.53 -11.84
C GLY A 71 3.12 -7.01 -12.66
N VAL A 72 2.98 -5.83 -13.25
CA VAL A 72 4.07 -5.14 -13.96
C VAL A 72 5.24 -4.84 -13.03
N TYR A 73 4.95 -4.38 -11.79
CA TYR A 73 5.98 -4.15 -10.78
C TYR A 73 6.75 -5.42 -10.43
N ILE A 74 6.06 -6.54 -10.18
CA ILE A 74 6.70 -7.83 -9.86
C ILE A 74 7.58 -8.28 -11.02
N LEU A 75 7.08 -8.19 -12.25
CA LEU A 75 7.82 -8.57 -13.45
C LEU A 75 9.07 -7.71 -13.59
N LEU A 76 8.91 -6.39 -13.53
CA LEU A 76 10.02 -5.45 -13.64
C LEU A 76 11.07 -5.67 -12.55
N ASN A 77 10.64 -5.87 -11.30
CA ASN A 77 11.52 -6.14 -10.16
C ASN A 77 12.34 -7.41 -10.39
N ASN A 78 11.72 -8.52 -10.83
CA ASN A 78 12.43 -9.76 -11.11
C ASN A 78 13.42 -9.62 -12.30
N VAL A 79 13.02 -8.91 -13.35
CA VAL A 79 13.91 -8.63 -14.50
C VAL A 79 15.11 -7.79 -14.07
N LEU A 80 14.89 -6.74 -13.26
CA LEU A 80 15.99 -5.90 -12.76
C LEU A 80 16.95 -6.69 -11.85
N ILE A 81 16.43 -7.55 -10.97
CA ILE A 81 17.29 -8.42 -10.14
C ILE A 81 18.14 -9.33 -11.01
N PHE A 82 17.57 -9.95 -12.06
CA PHE A 82 18.32 -10.81 -12.97
C PHE A 82 19.35 -10.01 -13.77
N LEU A 83 19.04 -8.80 -14.21
CA LEU A 83 19.92 -7.95 -14.99
C LEU A 83 21.12 -7.44 -14.18
N PHE A 84 20.86 -6.94 -12.95
CA PHE A 84 21.91 -6.34 -12.11
C PHE A 84 22.66 -7.32 -11.21
N SER A 85 22.05 -8.48 -10.90
CA SER A 85 22.63 -9.48 -10.01
C SER A 85 22.30 -10.91 -10.47
N PRO A 86 22.82 -11.35 -11.64
CA PRO A 86 22.47 -12.63 -12.25
C PRO A 86 22.90 -13.85 -11.41
N LEU A 87 23.90 -13.70 -10.55
CA LEU A 87 24.44 -14.77 -9.69
C LEU A 87 24.07 -14.59 -8.20
N HIS A 88 23.09 -13.73 -7.89
CA HIS A 88 22.73 -13.45 -6.50
C HIS A 88 22.26 -14.70 -5.75
N GLY A 89 21.43 -15.54 -6.38
CA GLY A 89 20.97 -16.80 -5.80
C GLY A 89 22.11 -17.78 -5.54
N THR A 90 23.05 -17.95 -6.47
CA THR A 90 24.21 -18.83 -6.30
C THR A 90 25.12 -18.39 -5.16
N ASN A 91 25.39 -17.11 -5.05
CA ASN A 91 26.19 -16.54 -3.98
C ASN A 91 25.50 -16.70 -2.61
N LEU A 92 24.16 -16.70 -2.59
CA LEU A 92 23.38 -16.77 -1.39
C LEU A 92 23.26 -18.19 -0.84
N TYR A 93 23.05 -19.18 -1.74
CA TYR A 93 22.83 -20.59 -1.36
C TYR A 93 24.11 -21.43 -1.36
N GLY A 94 25.22 -20.88 -1.89
CA GLY A 94 26.53 -21.55 -1.88
C GLY A 94 26.66 -22.72 -2.85
N SER A 95 25.64 -22.99 -3.67
CA SER A 95 25.59 -24.02 -4.71
C SER A 95 25.43 -23.35 -6.09
N LYS A 96 25.88 -24.05 -7.15
CA LYS A 96 25.79 -23.56 -8.53
C LYS A 96 25.35 -24.69 -9.46
N THR A 97 24.04 -24.86 -9.60
CA THR A 97 23.43 -25.77 -10.58
C THR A 97 23.02 -24.98 -11.83
N VAL A 98 23.85 -25.02 -12.85
CA VAL A 98 23.59 -24.31 -14.11
C VAL A 98 22.56 -25.08 -14.92
N LEU A 99 21.39 -24.46 -15.19
CA LEU A 99 20.36 -25.02 -16.07
C LEU A 99 20.57 -24.56 -17.51
N PHE A 100 20.91 -23.30 -17.72
CA PHE A 100 21.15 -22.74 -19.06
C PHE A 100 22.14 -21.59 -18.97
N SER A 101 23.15 -21.61 -19.85
CA SER A 101 24.16 -20.54 -19.99
C SER A 101 23.78 -19.65 -21.18
N ILE A 102 23.58 -18.35 -20.94
CA ILE A 102 23.21 -17.39 -21.99
C ILE A 102 24.51 -16.74 -22.56
N ALA A 103 25.23 -16.01 -21.71
CA ALA A 103 26.52 -15.39 -22.08
C ALA A 103 27.23 -14.90 -20.80
N GLY A 104 28.50 -15.28 -20.63
CA GLY A 104 29.35 -14.81 -19.53
C GLY A 104 28.73 -15.01 -18.13
N PRO A 105 28.48 -13.95 -17.34
CA PRO A 105 27.93 -14.06 -16.01
C PRO A 105 26.40 -14.35 -16.01
N TYR A 106 25.72 -14.23 -17.15
CA TYR A 106 24.28 -14.45 -17.26
C TYR A 106 23.99 -15.94 -17.48
N CYS A 107 23.92 -16.69 -16.40
CA CYS A 107 23.48 -18.08 -16.40
C CYS A 107 22.19 -18.21 -15.60
N LEU A 108 21.27 -18.99 -16.12
CA LEU A 108 20.06 -19.38 -15.40
C LEU A 108 20.42 -20.57 -14.50
N THR A 109 20.43 -20.35 -13.20
CA THR A 109 20.71 -21.38 -12.20
C THR A 109 19.44 -21.73 -11.42
N ALA A 110 19.36 -22.95 -10.89
CA ALA A 110 18.24 -23.39 -10.09
C ALA A 110 18.08 -22.51 -8.82
N GLU A 111 19.20 -22.11 -8.22
CA GLU A 111 19.26 -21.25 -7.05
C GLU A 111 18.72 -19.84 -7.34
N GLN A 112 19.04 -19.28 -8.52
CA GLN A 112 18.53 -17.99 -8.94
C GLN A 112 17.03 -18.04 -9.19
N LEU A 113 16.52 -19.12 -9.83
CA LEU A 113 15.07 -19.32 -10.01
C LEU A 113 14.34 -19.46 -8.66
N PHE A 114 14.92 -20.20 -7.73
CA PHE A 114 14.35 -20.35 -6.40
C PHE A 114 14.32 -19.03 -5.64
N TYR A 115 15.34 -18.21 -5.76
CA TYR A 115 15.35 -16.85 -5.21
C TYR A 115 14.24 -15.99 -5.81
N HIS A 116 14.11 -15.96 -7.15
CA HIS A 116 13.03 -15.25 -7.84
C HIS A 116 11.65 -15.73 -7.40
N PHE A 117 11.47 -17.04 -7.25
CA PHE A 117 10.22 -17.62 -6.74
C PHE A 117 9.89 -17.11 -5.33
N ASN A 118 10.86 -17.05 -4.43
CA ASN A 118 10.64 -16.47 -3.10
C ASN A 118 10.32 -14.97 -3.14
N VAL A 119 10.92 -14.20 -4.03
CA VAL A 119 10.58 -12.78 -4.22
C VAL A 119 9.14 -12.62 -4.73
N ILE A 120 8.72 -13.47 -5.66
CA ILE A 120 7.33 -13.49 -6.16
C ILE A 120 6.37 -13.84 -5.01
N LEU A 121 6.67 -14.87 -4.21
CA LEU A 121 5.85 -15.27 -3.06
C LEU A 121 5.71 -14.14 -2.03
N LYS A 122 6.78 -13.41 -1.73
CA LYS A 122 6.72 -12.23 -0.84
C LYS A 122 5.74 -11.17 -1.33
N ASN A 123 5.78 -10.87 -2.61
CA ASN A 123 4.83 -9.93 -3.20
C ASN A 123 3.42 -10.53 -3.22
N ALA A 124 3.27 -11.80 -3.59
CA ALA A 124 1.99 -12.49 -3.67
C ALA A 124 1.28 -12.62 -2.31
N CYS A 125 2.00 -12.75 -1.19
CA CYS A 125 1.40 -12.78 0.14
C CYS A 125 1.06 -11.38 0.68
N THR A 126 1.76 -10.33 0.24
CA THR A 126 1.58 -8.96 0.76
C THR A 126 0.52 -8.18 -0.03
N ILE A 127 0.51 -8.30 -1.36
CA ILE A 127 -0.38 -7.53 -2.25
C ILE A 127 -1.86 -7.69 -1.89
N PRO A 128 -2.41 -8.91 -1.69
CA PRO A 128 -3.83 -9.05 -1.36
C PRO A 128 -4.20 -8.37 -0.03
N ILE A 129 -3.29 -8.37 0.94
CA ILE A 129 -3.53 -7.73 2.25
C ILE A 129 -3.52 -6.21 2.14
N VAL A 130 -2.60 -5.64 1.34
CA VAL A 130 -2.59 -4.19 1.04
C VAL A 130 -3.88 -3.77 0.34
N LEU A 131 -4.29 -4.51 -0.70
CA LEU A 131 -5.54 -4.25 -1.42
C LEU A 131 -6.75 -4.37 -0.51
N LEU A 132 -6.79 -5.40 0.33
CA LEU A 132 -7.82 -5.59 1.33
C LEU A 132 -7.92 -4.37 2.25
N PHE A 133 -6.80 -3.90 2.80
CA PHE A 133 -6.75 -2.73 3.67
C PHE A 133 -7.27 -1.48 2.96
N VAL A 134 -6.77 -1.17 1.76
CA VAL A 134 -7.14 0.01 0.98
C VAL A 134 -8.63 0.00 0.62
N CYS A 135 -9.16 -1.15 0.17
CA CYS A 135 -10.55 -1.25 -0.27
C CYS A 135 -11.57 -1.34 0.88
N THR A 136 -11.16 -1.81 2.07
CA THR A 136 -12.09 -2.04 3.20
C THR A 136 -11.98 -1.01 4.32
N THR A 137 -11.02 -0.07 4.26
CA THR A 137 -10.81 0.92 5.31
C THR A 137 -11.27 2.30 4.84
N ASN A 138 -12.22 2.90 5.57
CA ASN A 138 -12.65 4.26 5.29
C ASN A 138 -11.51 5.24 5.65
N PRO A 139 -11.26 6.29 4.84
CA PRO A 139 -10.25 7.32 5.14
C PRO A 139 -10.34 7.94 6.54
N SER A 140 -11.56 8.15 7.03
CA SER A 140 -11.79 8.68 8.39
C SER A 140 -11.41 7.69 9.50
N GLU A 141 -11.67 6.39 9.28
CA GLU A 141 -11.25 5.32 10.20
C GLU A 141 -9.74 5.12 10.16
N PHE A 142 -9.11 5.27 9.00
CA PHE A 142 -7.66 5.22 8.86
C PHE A 142 -6.97 6.28 9.73
N ALA A 143 -7.43 7.52 9.65
CA ALA A 143 -6.88 8.62 10.44
C ALA A 143 -7.06 8.40 11.96
N ALA A 144 -8.23 7.94 12.40
CA ALA A 144 -8.46 7.57 13.80
C ALA A 144 -7.58 6.41 14.26
N SER A 145 -7.29 5.48 13.34
CA SER A 145 -6.41 4.33 13.56
C SER A 145 -4.97 4.72 13.81
N LEU A 146 -4.45 5.70 13.05
CA LEU A 146 -3.10 6.24 13.26
C LEU A 146 -2.92 6.76 14.69
N ASN A 147 -3.92 7.48 15.21
CA ASN A 147 -3.85 7.99 16.57
C ASN A 147 -3.90 6.86 17.62
N ARG A 148 -4.65 5.79 17.36
CA ARG A 148 -4.72 4.63 18.27
C ARG A 148 -3.41 3.83 18.36
N ILE A 149 -2.65 3.75 17.27
CA ILE A 149 -1.34 3.06 17.23
C ILE A 149 -0.19 3.93 17.74
N GLY A 150 -0.47 5.14 18.27
CA GLY A 150 0.52 6.00 18.91
C GLY A 150 0.96 7.22 18.13
N VAL A 151 0.46 7.44 16.90
CA VAL A 151 0.73 8.67 16.16
C VAL A 151 0.05 9.86 16.85
N SER A 152 0.72 11.00 16.92
CA SER A 152 0.17 12.18 17.58
C SER A 152 -1.18 12.59 17.00
N TYR A 153 -2.07 13.11 17.85
CA TYR A 153 -3.39 13.57 17.43
C TYR A 153 -3.32 14.61 16.30
N ARG A 154 -2.33 15.53 16.36
CA ARG A 154 -2.16 16.58 15.36
C ARG A 154 -1.87 16.01 13.97
N ILE A 155 -0.95 15.03 13.88
CA ILE A 155 -0.60 14.36 12.62
C ILE A 155 -1.79 13.55 12.10
N SER A 156 -2.42 12.74 12.95
CA SER A 156 -3.59 11.94 12.56
C SER A 156 -4.72 12.80 12.04
N TYR A 157 -4.95 13.97 12.66
CA TYR A 157 -5.97 14.91 12.20
C TYR A 157 -5.59 15.59 10.87
N ALA A 158 -4.31 15.94 10.67
CA ALA A 158 -3.84 16.46 9.39
C ALA A 158 -4.06 15.45 8.26
N VAL A 159 -3.78 14.15 8.52
CA VAL A 159 -4.08 13.06 7.56
C VAL A 159 -5.59 12.97 7.30
N ALA A 160 -6.43 13.07 8.33
CA ALA A 160 -7.90 13.06 8.15
C ALA A 160 -8.37 14.19 7.24
N LEU A 161 -7.85 15.41 7.45
CA LEU A 161 -8.15 16.56 6.62
C LEU A 161 -7.67 16.34 5.18
N ALA A 162 -6.42 15.93 4.99
CA ALA A 162 -5.87 15.68 3.66
C ALA A 162 -6.74 14.68 2.88
N LEU A 163 -7.07 13.52 3.48
CA LEU A 163 -7.89 12.50 2.84
C LEU A 163 -9.32 12.98 2.52
N ARG A 164 -9.87 13.86 3.33
CA ARG A 164 -11.18 14.46 3.09
C ARG A 164 -11.15 15.45 1.92
N TYR A 165 -10.07 16.23 1.79
CA TYR A 165 -9.97 17.27 0.77
C TYR A 165 -9.50 16.76 -0.61
N ILE A 166 -8.92 15.57 -0.70
CA ILE A 166 -8.54 14.98 -2.01
C ILE A 166 -9.71 14.99 -3.02
N PRO A 167 -10.94 14.51 -2.69
CA PRO A 167 -12.06 14.56 -3.62
C PRO A 167 -12.49 15.99 -4.01
N ASP A 168 -12.40 16.94 -3.07
CA ASP A 168 -12.78 18.32 -3.31
C ASP A 168 -11.80 19.00 -4.27
N ILE A 169 -10.48 18.81 -4.05
CA ILE A 169 -9.42 19.30 -4.95
C ILE A 169 -9.57 18.68 -6.35
N GLN A 170 -9.93 17.39 -6.44
CA GLN A 170 -10.16 16.74 -7.73
C GLN A 170 -11.36 17.32 -8.49
N ARG A 171 -12.41 17.77 -7.79
CA ARG A 171 -13.55 18.46 -8.40
C ARG A 171 -13.12 19.84 -8.89
N GLU A 172 -12.51 20.61 -8.02
CA GLU A 172 -12.02 21.95 -8.32
C GLU A 172 -11.04 21.98 -9.50
N TYR A 173 -10.09 21.01 -9.54
CA TYR A 173 -9.21 20.82 -10.69
C TYR A 173 -10.00 20.61 -12.00
N ARG A 174 -11.07 19.81 -11.96
CA ARG A 174 -11.91 19.56 -13.14
C ARG A 174 -12.64 20.84 -13.57
N ASP A 175 -13.20 21.56 -12.61
CA ASP A 175 -13.96 22.79 -12.88
C ASP A 175 -13.05 23.88 -13.47
N ILE A 176 -11.88 24.10 -12.88
CA ILE A 176 -10.87 25.03 -13.42
C ILE A 176 -10.38 24.58 -14.80
N SER A 177 -10.12 23.28 -14.99
CA SER A 177 -9.69 22.73 -16.27
C SER A 177 -10.74 22.95 -17.37
N GLN A 178 -12.02 22.72 -17.07
CA GLN A 178 -13.11 22.96 -18.01
C GLN A 178 -13.24 24.46 -18.34
N ALA A 179 -13.16 25.33 -17.32
CA ALA A 179 -13.20 26.77 -17.52
C ALA A 179 -12.04 27.27 -18.41
N GLN A 180 -10.83 26.75 -18.22
CA GLN A 180 -9.67 27.10 -19.04
C GLN A 180 -9.78 26.57 -20.48
N GLN A 181 -10.33 25.37 -20.66
CA GLN A 181 -10.63 24.85 -21.99
C GLN A 181 -11.67 25.69 -22.73
N ALA A 182 -12.71 26.17 -22.04
CA ALA A 182 -13.71 27.10 -22.60
C ALA A 182 -13.09 28.45 -23.02
N ARG A 183 -11.99 28.85 -22.36
CA ARG A 183 -11.20 30.07 -22.73
C ARG A 183 -10.19 29.83 -23.87
N GLY A 184 -10.21 28.61 -24.47
CA GLY A 184 -9.34 28.26 -25.59
C GLY A 184 -7.97 27.69 -25.19
N THR A 185 -7.77 27.37 -23.92
CA THR A 185 -6.54 26.68 -23.50
C THR A 185 -6.54 25.23 -23.99
N GLU A 186 -5.73 24.91 -25.00
CA GLU A 186 -5.67 23.58 -25.58
C GLU A 186 -4.83 22.62 -24.71
N MET A 187 -5.46 21.57 -24.20
CA MET A 187 -4.81 20.51 -23.39
C MET A 187 -4.63 19.19 -24.15
N SER A 188 -4.83 19.22 -25.47
CA SER A 188 -4.78 18.00 -26.28
C SER A 188 -3.34 17.46 -26.38
N ARG A 189 -3.24 16.14 -26.66
CA ARG A 189 -1.93 15.50 -26.89
C ARG A 189 -1.22 15.99 -28.15
N LYS A 190 -1.92 16.72 -29.01
CA LYS A 190 -1.39 17.26 -30.28
C LYS A 190 -0.53 18.52 -30.08
N THR A 191 -0.64 19.16 -28.92
CA THR A 191 0.07 20.42 -28.61
C THR A 191 1.50 20.11 -28.14
N SER A 192 2.45 21.02 -28.43
CA SER A 192 3.84 20.97 -27.97
C SER A 192 3.93 20.81 -26.46
N PHE A 193 4.96 20.10 -25.99
CA PHE A 193 5.22 19.86 -24.56
C PHE A 193 5.26 21.16 -23.74
N ILE A 194 5.90 22.21 -24.28
CA ILE A 194 6.01 23.53 -23.62
C ILE A 194 4.61 24.17 -23.45
N ASN A 195 3.77 24.12 -24.49
CA ASN A 195 2.42 24.64 -24.42
C ASN A 195 1.54 23.87 -23.43
N ARG A 196 1.74 22.54 -23.33
CA ARG A 196 1.06 21.72 -22.32
C ARG A 196 1.51 22.09 -20.91
N LEU A 197 2.79 22.36 -20.69
CA LEU A 197 3.30 22.81 -19.40
C LEU A 197 2.73 24.16 -19.01
N LYS A 198 2.65 25.10 -19.97
CA LYS A 198 2.00 26.40 -19.79
C LYS A 198 0.51 26.26 -19.49
N ALA A 199 -0.20 25.39 -20.22
CA ALA A 199 -1.60 25.09 -19.95
C ALA A 199 -1.81 24.45 -18.56
N ALA A 200 -0.91 23.57 -18.11
CA ALA A 200 -0.96 23.02 -16.76
C ALA A 200 -0.76 24.11 -15.69
N SER A 201 0.15 25.06 -15.88
CA SER A 201 0.36 26.16 -14.93
C SER A 201 -0.85 27.08 -14.80
N THR A 202 -1.60 27.33 -15.89
CA THR A 202 -2.85 28.13 -15.84
C THR A 202 -3.98 27.46 -15.04
N ILE A 203 -3.89 26.16 -14.80
CA ILE A 203 -4.82 25.41 -13.95
C ILE A 203 -4.28 25.33 -12.52
N LEU A 204 -2.98 25.02 -12.37
CA LEU A 204 -2.39 24.79 -11.05
C LEU A 204 -2.31 26.06 -10.20
N ILE A 205 -2.02 27.22 -10.79
CA ILE A 205 -1.92 28.47 -10.04
C ILE A 205 -3.25 28.84 -9.37
N PRO A 206 -4.39 28.92 -10.07
CA PRO A 206 -5.67 29.18 -9.42
C PRO A 206 -6.04 28.12 -8.38
N LEU A 207 -5.75 26.84 -8.65
CA LEU A 207 -6.01 25.74 -7.72
C LEU A 207 -5.21 25.89 -6.42
N ILE A 208 -3.94 26.30 -6.51
CA ILE A 208 -3.10 26.57 -5.33
C ILE A 208 -3.64 27.75 -4.54
N LEU A 209 -3.95 28.87 -5.21
CA LEU A 209 -4.46 30.08 -4.56
C LEU A 209 -5.77 29.82 -3.82
N SER A 210 -6.75 29.17 -4.47
CA SER A 210 -8.00 28.74 -3.84
C SER A 210 -7.77 27.78 -2.65
N SER A 211 -6.81 26.87 -2.80
CA SER A 211 -6.44 25.96 -1.70
C SER A 211 -5.83 26.70 -0.51
N MET A 212 -5.03 27.76 -0.74
CA MET A 212 -4.46 28.58 0.34
C MET A 212 -5.54 29.36 1.10
N GLU A 213 -6.50 29.98 0.42
CA GLU A 213 -7.64 30.66 1.06
C GLU A 213 -8.46 29.68 1.93
N ARG A 214 -8.66 28.48 1.42
CA ARG A 214 -9.34 27.41 2.17
C ARG A 214 -8.56 26.99 3.40
N ILE A 215 -7.22 26.82 3.29
CA ILE A 215 -6.35 26.48 4.43
C ILE A 215 -6.46 27.55 5.52
N GLU A 216 -6.43 28.83 5.16
CA GLU A 216 -6.57 29.93 6.10
C GLU A 216 -7.92 29.91 6.81
N THR A 217 -9.02 29.76 6.08
CA THR A 217 -10.37 29.62 6.62
C THR A 217 -10.49 28.46 7.60
N ILE A 218 -9.93 27.29 7.24
CA ILE A 218 -9.94 26.09 8.08
C ILE A 218 -9.08 26.30 9.34
N SER A 219 -7.89 26.89 9.18
CA SER A 219 -6.98 27.16 10.28
C SER A 219 -7.62 28.07 11.32
N ASN A 220 -8.22 29.18 10.87
CA ASN A 220 -8.94 30.12 11.73
C ASN A 220 -10.10 29.45 12.47
N ALA A 221 -10.90 28.63 11.76
CA ALA A 221 -12.01 27.88 12.36
C ALA A 221 -11.51 26.84 13.38
N MET A 222 -10.38 26.20 13.13
CA MET A 222 -9.77 25.23 14.06
C MET A 222 -9.23 25.91 15.32
N GLU A 223 -8.60 27.08 15.16
CA GLU A 223 -8.09 27.86 16.28
C GLU A 223 -9.22 28.34 17.20
N LEU A 224 -10.29 28.88 16.63
CA LEU A 224 -11.50 29.28 17.36
C LEU A 224 -12.13 28.11 18.13
N ARG A 225 -12.07 26.89 17.58
CA ARG A 225 -12.54 25.66 18.25
C ARG A 225 -11.53 25.10 19.26
N GLY A 226 -10.42 25.80 19.53
CA GLY A 226 -9.40 25.39 20.49
C GLY A 226 -8.63 24.13 20.06
N PHE A 227 -8.39 23.97 18.75
CA PHE A 227 -7.55 22.88 18.26
C PHE A 227 -6.13 23.04 18.79
N GLY A 228 -5.54 21.93 19.27
CA GLY A 228 -4.18 21.92 19.81
C GLY A 228 -4.06 22.29 21.31
N LYS A 229 -5.12 22.82 21.97
CA LYS A 229 -5.10 23.12 23.41
C LYS A 229 -5.08 21.86 24.29
N LYS A 230 -5.67 20.74 23.82
CA LYS A 230 -5.67 19.46 24.53
C LYS A 230 -4.77 18.44 23.83
N ALA A 231 -3.97 17.70 24.59
CA ALA A 231 -3.08 16.67 24.05
C ALA A 231 -3.83 15.46 23.46
N LYS A 232 -5.02 15.15 23.98
CA LYS A 232 -5.87 14.03 23.53
C LYS A 232 -7.28 14.52 23.27
N ARG A 233 -7.88 14.03 22.18
CA ARG A 233 -9.29 14.24 21.84
C ARG A 233 -9.93 12.93 21.40
N THR A 234 -11.25 12.82 21.56
CA THR A 234 -12.04 11.69 21.06
C THR A 234 -12.30 11.83 19.58
N TRP A 235 -12.31 10.71 18.86
CA TRP A 235 -12.62 10.65 17.45
C TRP A 235 -14.08 10.26 17.24
N TYR A 236 -14.80 10.99 16.41
CA TYR A 236 -16.18 10.69 16.06
C TYR A 236 -16.31 9.31 15.37
N SER A 237 -15.37 8.97 14.49
CA SER A 237 -15.33 7.69 13.75
C SER A 237 -14.67 6.54 14.53
N SER A 238 -14.30 6.76 15.79
CA SER A 238 -13.65 5.73 16.60
C SER A 238 -14.67 4.69 17.08
N ARG A 239 -14.43 3.41 16.75
CA ARG A 239 -15.20 2.27 17.26
C ARG A 239 -14.42 1.57 18.38
N PHE A 240 -15.11 0.98 19.34
CA PHE A 240 -14.50 0.12 20.35
C PHE A 240 -13.97 -1.17 19.71
N PHE A 241 -12.91 -1.72 20.28
CA PHE A 241 -12.38 -3.01 19.82
C PHE A 241 -13.36 -4.13 20.13
N SER A 242 -13.68 -4.92 19.13
CA SER A 242 -14.43 -6.17 19.26
C SER A 242 -13.50 -7.34 19.58
N LYS A 243 -14.06 -8.48 20.00
CA LYS A 243 -13.28 -9.72 20.18
C LYS A 243 -12.58 -10.13 18.89
N ALA A 244 -13.20 -9.89 17.73
CA ALA A 244 -12.61 -10.16 16.42
C ALA A 244 -11.40 -9.26 16.12
N ASP A 245 -11.42 -8.01 16.56
CA ASP A 245 -10.26 -7.10 16.41
C ASP A 245 -9.06 -7.60 17.21
N ILE A 246 -9.28 -8.02 18.45
CA ILE A 246 -8.24 -8.54 19.33
C ILE A 246 -7.67 -9.84 18.73
N LEU A 247 -8.52 -10.76 18.26
CA LEU A 247 -8.09 -11.99 17.61
C LEU A 247 -7.22 -11.69 16.36
N CYS A 248 -7.63 -10.74 15.54
CA CYS A 248 -6.89 -10.31 14.36
C CYS A 248 -5.50 -9.75 14.71
N MET A 249 -5.40 -8.89 15.73
CA MET A 249 -4.13 -8.35 16.20
C MET A 249 -3.21 -9.42 16.79
N VAL A 250 -3.76 -10.30 17.62
CA VAL A 250 -3.01 -11.41 18.24
C VAL A 250 -2.51 -12.39 17.18
N SER A 251 -3.34 -12.77 16.21
CA SER A 251 -2.92 -13.66 15.13
C SER A 251 -1.79 -13.07 14.28
N ALA A 252 -1.82 -11.76 14.00
CA ALA A 252 -0.73 -11.08 13.28
C ALA A 252 0.56 -11.02 14.10
N ALA A 253 0.45 -10.77 15.41
CA ALA A 253 1.60 -10.75 16.31
C ALA A 253 2.23 -12.15 16.44
N LEU A 254 1.41 -13.20 16.61
CA LEU A 254 1.89 -14.59 16.63
C LEU A 254 2.58 -14.97 15.32
N LEU A 255 2.04 -14.54 14.18
CA LEU A 255 2.64 -14.81 12.87
C LEU A 255 4.01 -14.10 12.72
N LEU A 256 4.14 -12.89 13.24
CA LEU A 256 5.43 -12.18 13.25
C LEU A 256 6.45 -12.92 14.16
N VAL A 257 6.03 -13.30 15.36
CA VAL A 257 6.88 -14.07 16.28
C VAL A 257 7.29 -15.40 15.64
N LEU A 258 6.37 -16.12 15.02
CA LEU A 258 6.67 -17.36 14.30
C LEU A 258 7.67 -17.11 13.14
N SER A 259 7.50 -16.06 12.37
CA SER A 259 8.44 -15.69 11.31
C SER A 259 9.84 -15.43 11.84
N LEU A 260 9.96 -14.71 12.96
CA LEU A 260 11.24 -14.43 13.61
C LEU A 260 11.87 -15.69 14.19
N THR A 261 11.11 -16.51 14.92
CA THR A 261 11.63 -17.76 15.51
C THR A 261 12.12 -18.72 14.43
N LEU A 262 11.38 -18.90 13.33
CA LEU A 262 11.83 -19.74 12.21
C LEU A 262 13.10 -19.19 11.56
N THR A 263 13.23 -17.87 11.45
CA THR A 263 14.43 -17.24 10.92
C THR A 263 15.66 -17.51 11.79
N PHE A 264 15.51 -17.47 13.12
CA PHE A 264 16.60 -17.76 14.06
C PHE A 264 16.93 -19.25 14.16
N LEU A 265 15.92 -20.13 14.18
CA LEU A 265 16.11 -21.58 14.29
C LEU A 265 16.80 -22.18 13.07
N ASN A 266 16.54 -21.65 11.87
CA ASN A 266 17.18 -22.12 10.63
C ASN A 266 18.63 -21.61 10.46
N GLY A 267 19.23 -20.97 11.46
CA GLY A 267 20.59 -20.44 11.38
C GLY A 267 20.81 -19.33 10.36
N GLY A 268 19.73 -18.80 9.76
CA GLY A 268 19.80 -17.73 8.78
C GLY A 268 18.44 -17.33 8.21
N ARG A 269 18.45 -16.22 7.49
CA ARG A 269 17.24 -15.62 6.90
C ARG A 269 16.66 -16.43 5.73
N TYR A 270 17.49 -17.27 5.10
CA TYR A 270 17.17 -17.96 3.86
C TYR A 270 17.02 -19.46 4.10
N PHE A 271 15.91 -20.02 3.62
CA PHE A 271 15.73 -21.45 3.58
C PHE A 271 16.52 -22.04 2.41
N ASN A 272 17.45 -22.95 2.67
CA ASN A 272 18.27 -23.60 1.66
C ASN A 272 17.76 -25.02 1.37
N PRO A 273 17.11 -25.28 0.23
CA PRO A 273 16.66 -26.62 -0.15
C PRO A 273 17.73 -27.44 -0.88
N PHE A 274 18.91 -26.85 -1.14
CA PHE A 274 19.98 -27.46 -1.94
C PHE A 274 21.08 -28.13 -1.09
N HIS A 275 20.87 -28.17 0.22
CA HIS A 275 21.73 -28.89 1.17
C HIS A 275 21.16 -30.25 1.53
#